data_0e83b42a09c0d1b2b30d05e1ddfe43ad
#
_entry.id   0e83b42a09c0d1b2b30d05e1ddfe43ad
#
_cell.length_a   1.000
_cell.length_b   1.000
_cell.length_c   1.000
_cell.angle_alpha   90.00
_cell.angle_beta   90.00
_cell.angle_gamma   90.00
#
_symmetry.space_group_name_H-M   'P 1'
#
loop_
_entity.id
_entity.type
_entity.pdbx_description
1 polymer ?
#
loop_
_entity_poly.entity_id
_entity_poly.type
_entity_poly.pdbx_seq_one_letter_code
_entity_poly.pdbx_strand_id
1 'polypeptide(L)'
;IIDGKQFAAELLGDIRLKVQTLKENTGKVPGLAVVLVGSDPASTVYVGSKHRQTIAAGMRSFKYELPAETTQQELMALIDRLNVDPQVHGILVQLPLPAHLDAGAVIQEINPDKDVDGFHVSNAGRLATGSPALVPCTPLGCMMLLKDRLGSNLAGLHAVVVGKSNIVGKPMAQLLLAENCTVTVVHSRTKNTAELCRTADILVVAAGRPGLVRGDWIKPGAVVIDVGINRVEQDGKSRIVGDVAFEEAGHAGAITPVPGGVGPMTIACLLSNTVTAFCRLNDISAA
;
A
#
# COMPACT_ATOMS: atom_id res chain seq x y z
N ILE A 1 -14.92 14.63 1.72
CA ILE A 1 -14.52 13.24 1.96
C ILE A 1 -13.91 12.68 0.68
N ILE A 2 -12.82 11.92 0.81
CA ILE A 2 -12.21 11.14 -0.27
C ILE A 2 -12.62 9.68 -0.04
N ASP A 3 -13.56 9.18 -0.87
CA ASP A 3 -14.08 7.82 -0.72
C ASP A 3 -13.17 6.79 -1.40
N GLY A 4 -12.20 6.28 -0.63
CA GLY A 4 -11.28 5.26 -1.13
C GLY A 4 -11.93 3.90 -1.36
N LYS A 5 -13.08 3.61 -0.73
CA LYS A 5 -13.82 2.37 -0.97
C LYS A 5 -14.47 2.38 -2.36
N GLN A 6 -15.06 3.50 -2.75
CA GLN A 6 -15.64 3.67 -4.09
C GLN A 6 -14.52 3.59 -5.13
N PHE A 7 -13.44 4.37 -4.97
CA PHE A 7 -12.32 4.39 -5.91
C PHE A 7 -11.69 2.98 -6.08
N ALA A 8 -11.49 2.27 -4.98
CA ALA A 8 -10.97 0.90 -5.02
C ALA A 8 -11.89 -0.06 -5.78
N ALA A 9 -13.21 0.10 -5.66
CA ALA A 9 -14.18 -0.73 -6.39
C ALA A 9 -14.12 -0.46 -7.90
N GLU A 10 -13.99 0.79 -8.32
CA GLU A 10 -13.80 1.19 -9.71
C GLU A 10 -12.49 0.62 -10.27
N LEU A 11 -11.38 0.82 -9.58
CA LEU A 11 -10.06 0.26 -9.96
C LEU A 11 -10.08 -1.27 -10.08
N LEU A 12 -10.76 -1.98 -9.18
CA LEU A 12 -10.93 -3.43 -9.26
C LEU A 12 -11.77 -3.85 -10.48
N GLY A 13 -12.76 -3.04 -10.87
CA GLY A 13 -13.51 -3.22 -12.11
C GLY A 13 -12.61 -3.14 -13.35
N ASP A 14 -11.78 -2.12 -13.43
CA ASP A 14 -10.82 -1.93 -14.53
C ASP A 14 -9.79 -3.06 -14.58
N ILE A 15 -9.26 -3.47 -13.43
CA ILE A 15 -8.34 -4.60 -13.33
C ILE A 15 -8.98 -5.88 -13.86
N ARG A 16 -10.25 -6.14 -13.51
CA ARG A 16 -10.99 -7.32 -14.00
C ARG A 16 -11.11 -7.32 -15.51
N LEU A 17 -11.48 -6.19 -16.12
CA LEU A 17 -11.55 -6.05 -17.57
C LEU A 17 -10.19 -6.29 -18.22
N LYS A 18 -9.13 -5.72 -17.66
CA LYS A 18 -7.76 -5.91 -18.14
C LYS A 18 -7.32 -7.37 -18.05
N VAL A 19 -7.63 -8.07 -16.95
CA VAL A 19 -7.34 -9.50 -16.80
C VAL A 19 -8.10 -10.34 -17.83
N GLN A 20 -9.35 -10.01 -18.10
CA GLN A 20 -10.14 -10.68 -19.13
C GLN A 20 -9.51 -10.51 -20.52
N THR A 21 -9.15 -9.30 -20.90
CA THR A 21 -8.45 -9.01 -22.17
C THR A 21 -7.12 -9.76 -22.26
N LEU A 22 -6.33 -9.79 -21.19
CA LEU A 22 -5.07 -10.55 -21.15
C LEU A 22 -5.31 -12.05 -21.36
N LYS A 23 -6.35 -12.61 -20.73
CA LYS A 23 -6.73 -14.01 -20.90
C LYS A 23 -7.15 -14.33 -22.35
N GLU A 24 -7.93 -13.47 -22.97
CA GLU A 24 -8.37 -13.63 -24.36
C GLU A 24 -7.18 -13.58 -25.34
N ASN A 25 -6.25 -12.66 -25.11
CA ASN A 25 -5.11 -12.46 -26.00
C ASN A 25 -3.97 -13.47 -25.82
N THR A 26 -3.78 -14.00 -24.60
CA THR A 26 -2.60 -14.83 -24.27
C THR A 26 -2.93 -16.24 -23.82
N GLY A 27 -4.18 -16.52 -23.51
CA GLY A 27 -4.59 -17.77 -22.85
C GLY A 27 -4.15 -17.89 -21.39
N LYS A 28 -3.47 -16.86 -20.84
CA LYS A 28 -2.91 -16.85 -19.49
C LYS A 28 -3.58 -15.78 -18.62
N VAL A 29 -3.50 -15.95 -17.31
CA VAL A 29 -3.97 -14.95 -16.34
C VAL A 29 -2.89 -14.69 -15.29
N PRO A 30 -2.84 -13.47 -14.70
CA PRO A 30 -1.94 -13.19 -13.58
C PRO A 30 -2.16 -14.16 -12.41
N GLY A 31 -1.09 -14.50 -11.70
CA GLY A 31 -1.14 -15.32 -10.50
C GLY A 31 -0.47 -14.62 -9.31
N LEU A 32 -1.19 -14.54 -8.19
CA LEU A 32 -0.72 -13.96 -6.94
C LEU A 32 -0.55 -15.04 -5.88
N ALA A 33 0.64 -15.17 -5.34
CA ALA A 33 0.94 -15.98 -4.16
C ALA A 33 0.94 -15.11 -2.90
N VAL A 34 0.15 -15.51 -1.91
CA VAL A 34 0.09 -14.85 -0.59
C VAL A 34 0.51 -15.85 0.47
N VAL A 35 1.58 -15.53 1.19
CA VAL A 35 2.13 -16.36 2.27
C VAL A 35 1.80 -15.75 3.61
N LEU A 36 1.17 -16.51 4.48
CA LEU A 36 0.88 -16.17 5.88
C LEU A 36 1.64 -17.15 6.79
N VAL A 37 2.37 -16.63 7.77
CA VAL A 37 3.01 -17.46 8.80
C VAL A 37 2.37 -17.18 10.15
N GLY A 38 1.86 -18.21 10.78
CA GLY A 38 1.10 -18.09 12.03
C GLY A 38 -0.38 -17.75 11.81
N SER A 39 -1.06 -17.39 12.89
CA SER A 39 -2.53 -17.23 12.93
C SER A 39 -2.97 -15.88 13.51
N ASP A 40 -2.19 -14.82 13.28
CA ASP A 40 -2.60 -13.47 13.70
C ASP A 40 -3.98 -13.15 13.11
N PRO A 41 -5.00 -12.82 13.94
CA PRO A 41 -6.38 -12.64 13.47
C PRO A 41 -6.53 -11.52 12.44
N ALA A 42 -5.79 -10.41 12.57
CA ALA A 42 -5.85 -9.31 11.62
C ALA A 42 -5.25 -9.73 10.28
N SER A 43 -4.09 -10.37 10.28
CA SER A 43 -3.42 -10.89 9.09
C SER A 43 -4.28 -11.93 8.37
N THR A 44 -4.95 -12.83 9.10
CA THR A 44 -5.85 -13.84 8.54
C THR A 44 -7.03 -13.21 7.79
N VAL A 45 -7.65 -12.16 8.36
CA VAL A 45 -8.75 -11.42 7.70
C VAL A 45 -8.26 -10.74 6.41
N TYR A 46 -7.08 -10.09 6.46
CA TYR A 46 -6.50 -9.42 5.30
C TYR A 46 -6.14 -10.41 4.17
N VAL A 47 -5.50 -11.53 4.51
CA VAL A 47 -5.16 -12.60 3.55
C VAL A 47 -6.43 -13.20 2.94
N GLY A 48 -7.46 -13.44 3.73
CA GLY A 48 -8.75 -13.90 3.23
C GLY A 48 -9.41 -12.91 2.26
N SER A 49 -9.30 -11.62 2.54
CA SER A 49 -9.83 -10.58 1.64
C SER A 49 -9.03 -10.49 0.34
N LYS A 50 -7.68 -10.52 0.41
CA LYS A 50 -6.79 -10.56 -0.76
C LYS A 50 -7.13 -11.75 -1.66
N HIS A 51 -7.26 -12.96 -1.08
CA HIS A 51 -7.62 -14.18 -1.82
C HIS A 51 -8.95 -14.03 -2.56
N ARG A 52 -10.01 -13.59 -1.88
CA ARG A 52 -11.33 -13.39 -2.51
C ARG A 52 -11.29 -12.38 -3.64
N GLN A 53 -10.63 -11.24 -3.44
CA GLN A 53 -10.55 -10.18 -4.46
C GLN A 53 -9.69 -10.59 -5.65
N THR A 54 -8.61 -11.35 -5.44
CA THR A 54 -7.78 -11.91 -6.51
C THR A 54 -8.62 -12.81 -7.42
N ILE A 55 -9.41 -13.71 -6.84
CA ILE A 55 -10.30 -14.59 -7.61
C ILE A 55 -11.39 -13.79 -8.32
N ALA A 56 -12.02 -12.83 -7.64
CA ALA A 56 -13.06 -11.97 -8.22
C ALA A 56 -12.55 -11.14 -9.40
N ALA A 57 -11.26 -10.78 -9.41
CA ALA A 57 -10.60 -10.11 -10.54
C ALA A 57 -10.24 -11.06 -11.70
N GLY A 58 -10.53 -12.36 -11.62
CA GLY A 58 -10.23 -13.34 -12.65
C GLY A 58 -8.79 -13.86 -12.65
N MET A 59 -8.01 -13.56 -11.61
CA MET A 59 -6.62 -14.01 -11.44
C MET A 59 -6.55 -15.36 -10.73
N ARG A 60 -5.41 -16.05 -10.84
CA ARG A 60 -5.09 -17.19 -9.97
C ARG A 60 -4.64 -16.71 -8.61
N SER A 61 -5.15 -17.32 -7.55
CA SER A 61 -4.75 -17.02 -6.18
C SER A 61 -4.17 -18.26 -5.50
N PHE A 62 -2.91 -18.17 -5.10
CA PHE A 62 -2.18 -19.21 -4.38
C PHE A 62 -2.03 -18.75 -2.93
N LYS A 63 -2.69 -19.44 -2.02
CA LYS A 63 -2.65 -19.12 -0.60
C LYS A 63 -1.82 -20.16 0.14
N TYR A 64 -0.80 -19.70 0.86
CA TYR A 64 0.07 -20.53 1.69
C TYR A 64 -0.09 -20.09 3.15
N GLU A 65 -0.60 -20.99 3.97
CA GLU A 65 -0.73 -20.79 5.42
C GLU A 65 0.27 -21.72 6.10
N LEU A 66 1.28 -21.14 6.71
CA LEU A 66 2.35 -21.86 7.37
C LEU A 66 2.17 -21.79 8.88
N PRO A 67 2.55 -22.86 9.63
CA PRO A 67 2.56 -22.84 11.08
C PRO A 67 3.39 -21.69 11.65
N ALA A 68 3.07 -21.27 12.89
CA ALA A 68 3.82 -20.20 13.55
C ALA A 68 5.28 -20.59 13.83
N GLU A 69 5.56 -21.89 13.95
CA GLU A 69 6.86 -22.48 14.20
C GLU A 69 7.72 -22.64 12.95
N THR A 70 7.19 -22.27 11.76
CA THR A 70 7.92 -22.36 10.50
C THR A 70 9.28 -21.69 10.62
N THR A 71 10.32 -22.40 10.26
CA THR A 71 11.69 -21.89 10.31
C THR A 71 11.98 -20.90 9.18
N GLN A 72 12.99 -20.07 9.38
CA GLN A 72 13.50 -19.18 8.32
C GLN A 72 13.83 -19.95 7.05
N GLN A 73 14.48 -21.10 7.17
CA GLN A 73 14.91 -21.92 6.03
C GLN A 73 13.70 -22.48 5.24
N GLU A 74 12.67 -22.94 5.91
CA GLU A 74 11.45 -23.44 5.27
C GLU A 74 10.71 -22.35 4.51
N LEU A 75 10.60 -21.15 5.12
CA LEU A 75 9.98 -19.99 4.47
C LEU A 75 10.77 -19.54 3.24
N MET A 76 12.11 -19.45 3.34
CA MET A 76 12.98 -19.12 2.20
C MET A 76 12.84 -20.14 1.07
N ALA A 77 12.86 -21.44 1.38
CA ALA A 77 12.67 -22.51 0.40
C ALA A 77 11.29 -22.45 -0.31
N LEU A 78 10.24 -21.98 0.38
CA LEU A 78 8.95 -21.72 -0.28
C LEU A 78 9.08 -20.54 -1.25
N ILE A 79 9.70 -19.43 -0.85
CA ILE A 79 9.88 -18.25 -1.70
C ILE A 79 10.69 -18.60 -2.95
N ASP A 80 11.76 -19.39 -2.81
CA ASP A 80 12.57 -19.86 -3.95
C ASP A 80 11.72 -20.61 -4.98
N ARG A 81 10.84 -21.50 -4.50
CA ARG A 81 9.91 -22.22 -5.40
C ARG A 81 8.94 -21.25 -6.09
N LEU A 82 8.41 -20.27 -5.38
CA LEU A 82 7.52 -19.27 -5.95
C LEU A 82 8.23 -18.34 -6.94
N ASN A 83 9.49 -18.02 -6.70
CA ASN A 83 10.31 -17.21 -7.59
C ASN A 83 10.45 -17.83 -8.97
N VAL A 84 10.59 -19.15 -9.05
CA VAL A 84 10.76 -19.87 -10.32
C VAL A 84 9.45 -20.42 -10.92
N ASP A 85 8.34 -20.36 -10.17
CA ASP A 85 7.05 -20.83 -10.68
C ASP A 85 6.52 -19.91 -11.79
N PRO A 86 6.32 -20.40 -13.02
CA PRO A 86 5.82 -19.59 -14.13
C PRO A 86 4.34 -19.22 -14.01
N GLN A 87 3.62 -19.77 -13.06
CA GLN A 87 2.23 -19.41 -12.77
C GLN A 87 2.10 -18.30 -11.72
N VAL A 88 3.17 -18.01 -11.00
CA VAL A 88 3.22 -16.98 -9.96
C VAL A 88 3.91 -15.74 -10.51
N HIS A 89 3.17 -14.65 -10.60
CA HIS A 89 3.63 -13.37 -11.13
C HIS A 89 3.77 -12.30 -10.04
N GLY A 90 3.11 -12.50 -8.89
CA GLY A 90 3.26 -11.70 -7.69
C GLY A 90 3.42 -12.57 -6.46
N ILE A 91 4.32 -12.17 -5.58
CA ILE A 91 4.55 -12.81 -4.27
C ILE A 91 4.37 -11.76 -3.19
N LEU A 92 3.56 -12.09 -2.19
CA LEU A 92 3.37 -11.29 -1.00
C LEU A 92 3.55 -12.16 0.24
N VAL A 93 4.45 -11.75 1.13
CA VAL A 93 4.57 -12.33 2.47
C VAL A 93 3.89 -11.39 3.45
N GLN A 94 2.81 -11.87 4.09
CA GLN A 94 2.01 -11.04 4.99
C GLN A 94 2.78 -10.68 6.25
N LEU A 95 2.97 -9.39 6.47
CA LEU A 95 3.56 -8.86 7.71
C LEU A 95 2.47 -8.57 8.76
N PRO A 96 2.79 -8.63 10.07
CA PRO A 96 4.11 -8.99 10.62
C PRO A 96 4.37 -10.50 10.59
N LEU A 97 5.64 -10.88 10.52
CA LEU A 97 6.08 -12.27 10.73
C LEU A 97 6.28 -12.56 12.22
N PRO A 98 6.24 -13.84 12.65
CA PRO A 98 6.69 -14.26 13.97
C PRO A 98 8.11 -13.74 14.28
N ALA A 99 8.37 -13.39 15.56
CA ALA A 99 9.58 -12.67 15.97
C ALA A 99 10.91 -13.41 15.71
N HIS A 100 10.88 -14.73 15.52
CA HIS A 100 12.06 -15.54 15.19
C HIS A 100 12.45 -15.51 13.71
N LEU A 101 11.61 -14.91 12.85
CA LEU A 101 11.86 -14.76 11.42
C LEU A 101 12.38 -13.36 11.09
N ASP A 102 13.41 -13.29 10.26
CA ASP A 102 13.93 -12.03 9.72
C ASP A 102 13.09 -11.59 8.51
N ALA A 103 12.13 -10.72 8.77
CA ALA A 103 11.27 -10.17 7.72
C ALA A 103 12.06 -9.41 6.63
N GLY A 104 13.17 -8.78 6.99
CA GLY A 104 14.04 -8.09 6.03
C GLY A 104 14.67 -9.07 5.05
N ALA A 105 15.27 -10.14 5.54
CA ALA A 105 15.84 -11.20 4.70
C ALA A 105 14.77 -11.84 3.81
N VAL A 106 13.58 -12.13 4.36
CA VAL A 106 12.44 -12.72 3.62
C VAL A 106 12.01 -11.84 2.45
N ILE A 107 11.89 -10.52 2.66
CA ILE A 107 11.52 -9.58 1.59
C ILE A 107 12.60 -9.54 0.50
N GLN A 108 13.89 -9.59 0.86
CA GLN A 108 14.98 -9.54 -0.10
C GLN A 108 15.17 -10.86 -0.88
N GLU A 109 14.60 -11.98 -0.43
CA GLU A 109 14.58 -13.25 -1.17
C GLU A 109 13.56 -13.27 -2.31
N ILE A 110 12.53 -12.46 -2.24
CA ILE A 110 11.53 -12.35 -3.31
C ILE A 110 12.18 -11.76 -4.55
N ASN A 111 11.97 -12.40 -5.71
CA ASN A 111 12.40 -11.82 -6.99
C ASN A 111 11.80 -10.40 -7.14
N PRO A 112 12.61 -9.35 -7.34
CA PRO A 112 12.14 -7.97 -7.44
C PRO A 112 11.02 -7.76 -8.48
N ASP A 113 11.00 -8.54 -9.55
CA ASP A 113 9.98 -8.44 -10.59
C ASP A 113 8.66 -9.15 -10.22
N LYS A 114 8.66 -9.90 -9.09
CA LYS A 114 7.49 -10.52 -8.47
C LYS A 114 7.13 -9.91 -7.10
N ASP A 115 7.92 -8.95 -6.61
CA ASP A 115 7.68 -8.24 -5.34
C ASP A 115 6.53 -7.23 -5.51
N VAL A 116 5.31 -7.71 -5.48
CA VAL A 116 4.11 -6.87 -5.72
C VAL A 116 3.73 -5.95 -4.57
N ASP A 117 4.33 -6.14 -3.39
CA ASP A 117 4.25 -5.15 -2.29
C ASP A 117 5.26 -3.99 -2.46
N GLY A 118 6.28 -4.15 -3.33
CA GLY A 118 7.25 -3.12 -3.67
C GLY A 118 8.27 -2.82 -2.56
N PHE A 119 8.56 -3.77 -1.66
CA PHE A 119 9.44 -3.55 -0.51
C PHE A 119 10.88 -4.01 -0.72
N HIS A 120 11.15 -4.74 -1.80
CA HIS A 120 12.51 -5.15 -2.15
C HIS A 120 13.40 -3.93 -2.42
N VAL A 121 14.65 -3.98 -1.96
CA VAL A 121 15.60 -2.87 -2.10
C VAL A 121 15.78 -2.40 -3.54
N SER A 122 15.72 -3.32 -4.52
CA SER A 122 15.77 -2.98 -5.94
C SER A 122 14.58 -2.12 -6.37
N ASN A 123 13.35 -2.43 -5.94
CA ASN A 123 12.17 -1.63 -6.24
C ASN A 123 12.22 -0.27 -5.53
N ALA A 124 12.66 -0.24 -4.26
CA ALA A 124 12.88 0.99 -3.52
C ALA A 124 13.93 1.90 -4.20
N GLY A 125 15.03 1.32 -4.69
CA GLY A 125 16.07 2.03 -5.43
C GLY A 125 15.57 2.56 -6.78
N ARG A 126 14.85 1.73 -7.55
CA ARG A 126 14.21 2.14 -8.81
C ARG A 126 13.24 3.30 -8.60
N LEU A 127 12.38 3.20 -7.57
CA LEU A 127 11.45 4.28 -7.23
C LEU A 127 12.17 5.58 -6.89
N ALA A 128 13.23 5.51 -6.07
CA ALA A 128 14.01 6.67 -5.67
C ALA A 128 14.75 7.36 -6.84
N THR A 129 15.05 6.63 -7.92
CA THR A 129 15.74 7.12 -9.13
C THR A 129 14.79 7.42 -10.29
N GLY A 130 13.47 7.30 -10.10
CA GLY A 130 12.48 7.51 -11.16
C GLY A 130 12.47 6.41 -12.23
N SER A 131 13.09 5.25 -11.95
CA SER A 131 13.08 4.09 -12.85
C SER A 131 11.80 3.27 -12.67
N PRO A 132 11.37 2.50 -13.69
CA PRO A 132 10.19 1.64 -13.58
C PRO A 132 10.33 0.62 -12.44
N ALA A 133 9.44 0.68 -11.45
CA ALA A 133 9.42 -0.17 -10.26
C ALA A 133 8.02 -0.78 -10.03
N LEU A 134 7.96 -1.81 -9.21
CA LEU A 134 6.73 -2.15 -8.49
C LEU A 134 6.68 -1.24 -7.25
N VAL A 135 5.65 -0.41 -7.18
CA VAL A 135 5.53 0.63 -6.15
C VAL A 135 4.78 0.07 -4.94
N PRO A 136 5.20 0.39 -3.70
CA PRO A 136 4.46 -0.02 -2.51
C PRO A 136 2.96 0.31 -2.59
N CYS A 137 2.12 -0.70 -2.32
CA CYS A 137 0.68 -0.64 -2.61
C CYS A 137 -0.04 0.52 -1.91
N THR A 138 0.24 0.75 -0.63
CA THR A 138 -0.40 1.82 0.14
C THR A 138 -0.02 3.21 -0.36
N PRO A 139 1.26 3.56 -0.57
CA PRO A 139 1.65 4.82 -1.19
C PRO A 139 1.09 5.01 -2.61
N LEU A 140 1.06 3.95 -3.41
CA LEU A 140 0.45 4.01 -4.76
C LEU A 140 -1.04 4.38 -4.67
N GLY A 141 -1.77 3.75 -3.77
CA GLY A 141 -3.18 4.08 -3.51
C GLY A 141 -3.38 5.51 -3.02
N CYS A 142 -2.51 5.99 -2.14
CA CYS A 142 -2.53 7.39 -1.70
C CYS A 142 -2.35 8.37 -2.86
N MET A 143 -1.40 8.09 -3.77
CA MET A 143 -1.18 8.93 -4.96
C MET A 143 -2.38 8.93 -5.91
N MET A 144 -3.03 7.78 -6.12
CA MET A 144 -4.24 7.70 -6.93
C MET A 144 -5.35 8.57 -6.34
N LEU A 145 -5.60 8.49 -5.04
CA LEU A 145 -6.60 9.32 -4.35
C LEU A 145 -6.27 10.81 -4.38
N LEU A 146 -4.97 11.18 -4.27
CA LEU A 146 -4.53 12.56 -4.40
C LEU A 146 -4.79 13.10 -5.81
N LYS A 147 -4.43 12.33 -6.85
CA LYS A 147 -4.64 12.73 -8.25
C LYS A 147 -6.12 12.80 -8.63
N ASP A 148 -6.95 11.92 -8.10
CA ASP A 148 -8.40 12.00 -8.28
C ASP A 148 -8.96 13.31 -7.70
N ARG A 149 -8.48 13.72 -6.53
CA ARG A 149 -8.98 14.92 -5.84
C ARG A 149 -8.41 16.23 -6.36
N LEU A 150 -7.11 16.26 -6.71
CA LEU A 150 -6.36 17.46 -7.06
C LEU A 150 -6.10 17.61 -8.57
N GLY A 151 -6.41 16.57 -9.35
CA GLY A 151 -6.01 16.50 -10.77
C GLY A 151 -4.62 15.89 -10.94
N SER A 152 -4.23 15.69 -12.19
CA SER A 152 -2.97 15.02 -12.55
C SER A 152 -1.70 15.84 -12.27
N ASN A 153 -1.82 17.16 -12.13
CA ASN A 153 -0.68 18.05 -11.90
C ASN A 153 -0.60 18.47 -10.43
N LEU A 154 0.37 17.93 -9.70
CA LEU A 154 0.67 18.28 -8.31
C LEU A 154 1.88 19.21 -8.17
N ALA A 155 2.48 19.66 -9.28
CA ALA A 155 3.70 20.44 -9.29
C ALA A 155 3.57 21.73 -8.46
N GLY A 156 4.58 22.00 -7.64
CA GLY A 156 4.65 23.20 -6.80
C GLY A 156 3.87 23.12 -5.49
N LEU A 157 3.04 22.09 -5.26
CA LEU A 157 2.38 21.90 -3.97
C LEU A 157 3.38 21.49 -2.89
N HIS A 158 3.18 21.98 -1.67
CA HIS A 158 3.96 21.55 -0.52
C HIS A 158 3.28 20.36 0.16
N ALA A 159 3.95 19.22 0.14
CA ALA A 159 3.51 17.99 0.77
C ALA A 159 4.28 17.71 2.07
N VAL A 160 3.56 17.45 3.16
CA VAL A 160 4.15 16.97 4.41
C VAL A 160 3.75 15.53 4.65
N VAL A 161 4.75 14.66 4.85
CA VAL A 161 4.56 13.24 5.16
C VAL A 161 4.91 13.00 6.62
N VAL A 162 3.91 12.64 7.43
CA VAL A 162 4.07 12.31 8.85
C VAL A 162 4.32 10.81 9.00
N GLY A 163 5.58 10.45 9.20
CA GLY A 163 6.07 9.07 9.25
C GLY A 163 7.16 8.82 8.22
N LYS A 164 8.13 7.95 8.59
CA LYS A 164 9.30 7.63 7.75
C LYS A 164 9.54 6.13 7.58
N SER A 165 8.48 5.33 7.66
CA SER A 165 8.58 3.89 7.47
C SER A 165 9.04 3.54 6.06
N ASN A 166 9.69 2.38 5.90
CA ASN A 166 10.10 1.88 4.59
C ASN A 166 8.89 1.48 3.74
N ILE A 167 7.76 1.15 4.38
CA ILE A 167 6.57 0.63 3.70
C ILE A 167 5.59 1.73 3.26
N VAL A 168 5.62 2.93 3.89
CA VAL A 168 4.72 4.04 3.54
C VAL A 168 5.46 5.37 3.43
N GLY A 169 6.04 5.89 4.51
CA GLY A 169 6.52 7.27 4.56
C GLY A 169 7.60 7.60 3.53
N LYS A 170 8.63 6.76 3.42
CA LYS A 170 9.70 6.96 2.45
C LYS A 170 9.22 6.82 1.00
N PRO A 171 8.53 5.74 0.60
CA PRO A 171 8.03 5.63 -0.77
C PRO A 171 7.01 6.71 -1.11
N MET A 172 6.17 7.14 -0.18
CA MET A 172 5.24 8.26 -0.40
C MET A 172 5.98 9.57 -0.70
N ALA A 173 7.06 9.86 0.02
CA ALA A 173 7.88 11.03 -0.24
C ALA A 173 8.51 10.98 -1.64
N GLN A 174 8.99 9.82 -2.09
CA GLN A 174 9.54 9.65 -3.44
C GLN A 174 8.49 9.85 -4.52
N LEU A 175 7.28 9.33 -4.34
CA LEU A 175 6.18 9.51 -5.28
C LEU A 175 5.79 10.99 -5.41
N LEU A 176 5.68 11.70 -4.29
CA LEU A 176 5.37 13.14 -4.30
C LEU A 176 6.48 13.97 -4.95
N LEU A 177 7.75 13.63 -4.71
CA LEU A 177 8.89 14.24 -5.40
C LEU A 177 8.84 14.01 -6.92
N ALA A 178 8.49 12.81 -7.35
CA ALA A 178 8.32 12.49 -8.78
C ALA A 178 7.21 13.33 -9.45
N GLU A 179 6.20 13.76 -8.69
CA GLU A 179 5.14 14.67 -9.14
C GLU A 179 5.52 16.16 -8.97
N ASN A 180 6.80 16.47 -8.76
CA ASN A 180 7.33 17.82 -8.57
C ASN A 180 6.75 18.59 -7.37
N CYS A 181 6.31 17.88 -6.32
CA CYS A 181 5.97 18.49 -5.05
C CYS A 181 7.24 18.90 -4.27
N THR A 182 7.14 19.96 -3.47
CA THR A 182 8.10 20.20 -2.38
C THR A 182 7.73 19.29 -1.23
N VAL A 183 8.65 18.44 -0.76
CA VAL A 183 8.32 17.41 0.24
C VAL A 183 9.08 17.61 1.55
N THR A 184 8.33 17.65 2.64
CA THR A 184 8.87 17.62 4.00
C THR A 184 8.46 16.30 4.68
N VAL A 185 9.44 15.56 5.21
CA VAL A 185 9.17 14.34 5.99
C VAL A 185 9.38 14.63 7.47
N VAL A 186 8.35 14.39 8.28
CA VAL A 186 8.40 14.56 9.74
C VAL A 186 8.21 13.21 10.45
N HIS A 187 8.78 13.09 11.64
CA HIS A 187 8.75 11.86 12.42
C HIS A 187 8.88 12.16 13.92
N SER A 188 8.84 11.15 14.77
CA SER A 188 8.84 11.27 16.25
C SER A 188 10.00 12.08 16.87
N ARG A 189 11.08 12.34 16.12
CA ARG A 189 12.21 13.16 16.55
C ARG A 189 12.25 14.54 15.89
N THR A 190 11.28 14.86 15.05
CA THR A 190 11.18 16.18 14.39
C THR A 190 10.72 17.21 15.42
N LYS A 191 11.40 18.34 15.46
CA LYS A 191 10.98 19.51 16.26
C LYS A 191 9.86 20.25 15.51
N ASN A 192 8.94 20.85 16.23
CA ASN A 192 7.88 21.71 15.69
C ASN A 192 7.02 21.03 14.61
N THR A 193 6.72 19.73 14.80
CA THR A 193 5.97 18.93 13.82
C THR A 193 4.63 19.58 13.45
N ALA A 194 3.89 20.14 14.42
CA ALA A 194 2.62 20.80 14.17
C ALA A 194 2.76 22.02 13.22
N GLU A 195 3.79 22.84 13.43
CA GLU A 195 4.06 24.01 12.58
C GLU A 195 4.36 23.59 11.13
N LEU A 196 5.17 22.53 10.95
CA LEU A 196 5.46 21.99 9.63
C LEU A 196 4.19 21.44 8.95
N CYS A 197 3.33 20.75 9.68
CA CYS A 197 2.06 20.24 9.14
C CYS A 197 1.14 21.38 8.67
N ARG A 198 1.11 22.52 9.40
CA ARG A 198 0.29 23.69 9.01
C ARG A 198 0.70 24.35 7.69
N THR A 199 1.88 24.05 7.17
CA THR A 199 2.33 24.59 5.87
C THR A 199 1.92 23.74 4.68
N ALA A 200 1.36 22.55 4.92
CA ALA A 200 1.10 21.56 3.89
C ALA A 200 -0.16 21.86 3.06
N ASP A 201 -0.04 21.83 1.75
CA ASP A 201 -1.16 21.73 0.82
C ASP A 201 -1.68 20.28 0.75
N ILE A 202 -0.75 19.32 0.88
CA ILE A 202 -1.00 17.89 0.97
C ILE A 202 -0.41 17.38 2.28
N LEU A 203 -1.23 16.77 3.12
CA LEU A 203 -0.79 16.16 4.38
C LEU A 203 -1.06 14.66 4.36
N VAL A 204 0.01 13.84 4.33
CA VAL A 204 -0.09 12.38 4.39
C VAL A 204 0.34 11.92 5.78
N VAL A 205 -0.56 11.25 6.50
CA VAL A 205 -0.33 10.84 7.88
C VAL A 205 -0.21 9.32 7.97
N ALA A 206 0.98 8.84 8.33
CA ALA A 206 1.34 7.42 8.41
C ALA A 206 2.25 7.15 9.61
N ALA A 207 1.80 7.52 10.80
CA ALA A 207 2.55 7.45 12.06
C ALA A 207 2.21 6.22 12.92
N GLY A 208 1.06 5.57 12.65
CA GLY A 208 0.56 4.45 13.44
C GLY A 208 0.20 4.87 14.88
N ARG A 209 -0.31 6.08 15.05
CA ARG A 209 -0.70 6.64 16.36
C ARG A 209 -2.07 7.30 16.26
N PRO A 210 -3.08 6.75 16.98
CA PRO A 210 -4.46 7.24 16.90
C PRO A 210 -4.55 8.73 17.22
N GLY A 211 -5.19 9.51 16.31
CA GLY A 211 -5.48 10.92 16.52
C GLY A 211 -4.27 11.82 16.79
N LEU A 212 -3.07 11.42 16.35
CA LEU A 212 -1.84 12.18 16.53
C LEU A 212 -1.92 13.59 15.93
N VAL A 213 -2.43 13.68 14.71
CA VAL A 213 -2.60 14.95 14.01
C VAL A 213 -3.94 15.55 14.40
N ARG A 214 -3.86 16.69 15.10
CA ARG A 214 -5.03 17.45 15.56
C ARG A 214 -5.49 18.41 14.48
N GLY A 215 -6.72 18.92 14.61
CA GLY A 215 -7.27 19.88 13.65
C GLY A 215 -6.39 21.14 13.49
N ASP A 216 -5.84 21.65 14.57
CA ASP A 216 -4.97 22.82 14.55
C ASP A 216 -3.60 22.60 13.87
N TRP A 217 -3.26 21.36 13.47
CA TRP A 217 -2.09 21.04 12.64
C TRP A 217 -2.39 21.09 11.14
N ILE A 218 -3.66 21.15 10.75
CA ILE A 218 -4.10 21.07 9.36
C ILE A 218 -4.31 22.48 8.82
N LYS A 219 -3.64 22.80 7.71
CA LYS A 219 -3.87 24.04 6.97
C LYS A 219 -5.30 24.06 6.42
N PRO A 220 -6.07 25.17 6.59
CA PRO A 220 -7.37 25.28 5.93
C PRO A 220 -7.26 25.05 4.42
N GLY A 221 -8.13 24.19 3.89
CA GLY A 221 -8.14 23.83 2.47
C GLY A 221 -7.14 22.72 2.07
N ALA A 222 -6.27 22.24 2.98
CA ALA A 222 -5.33 21.14 2.69
C ALA A 222 -6.06 19.83 2.35
N VAL A 223 -5.47 19.03 1.49
CA VAL A 223 -5.90 17.65 1.23
C VAL A 223 -5.16 16.70 2.18
N VAL A 224 -5.92 15.94 2.96
CA VAL A 224 -5.40 15.07 4.01
C VAL A 224 -5.62 13.60 3.63
N ILE A 225 -4.53 12.83 3.61
CA ILE A 225 -4.54 11.38 3.43
C ILE A 225 -4.16 10.73 4.75
N ASP A 226 -5.13 10.20 5.46
CA ASP A 226 -4.93 9.43 6.68
C ASP A 226 -4.72 7.95 6.36
N VAL A 227 -3.48 7.49 6.53
CA VAL A 227 -3.08 6.09 6.29
C VAL A 227 -3.21 5.23 7.55
N GLY A 228 -3.42 5.87 8.69
CA GLY A 228 -3.49 5.19 9.99
C GLY A 228 -4.61 4.16 10.05
N ILE A 229 -4.30 2.98 10.59
CA ILE A 229 -5.29 1.95 10.94
C ILE A 229 -4.99 1.50 12.35
N ASN A 230 -5.67 2.12 13.31
CA ASN A 230 -5.44 1.85 14.72
C ASN A 230 -6.71 1.23 15.34
N ARG A 231 -6.55 0.12 16.04
CA ARG A 231 -7.63 -0.46 16.84
C ARG A 231 -7.59 0.18 18.23
N VAL A 232 -8.68 0.82 18.60
CA VAL A 232 -8.88 1.43 19.92
C VAL A 232 -10.11 0.83 20.59
N GLU A 233 -10.07 0.70 21.90
CA GLU A 233 -11.25 0.39 22.70
C GLU A 233 -11.88 1.66 23.20
N GLN A 234 -13.14 1.86 22.87
CA GLN A 234 -13.94 3.01 23.32
C GLN A 234 -15.33 2.52 23.72
N ASP A 235 -15.75 2.85 24.94
CA ASP A 235 -17.04 2.44 25.50
C ASP A 235 -17.28 0.92 25.44
N GLY A 236 -16.22 0.12 25.70
CA GLY A 236 -16.27 -1.35 25.65
C GLY A 236 -16.42 -1.94 24.24
N LYS A 237 -16.25 -1.11 23.19
CA LYS A 237 -16.30 -1.55 21.78
C LYS A 237 -14.98 -1.29 21.09
N SER A 238 -14.53 -2.26 20.30
CA SER A 238 -13.37 -2.10 19.43
C SER A 238 -13.75 -1.27 18.20
N ARG A 239 -13.01 -0.19 17.95
CA ARG A 239 -13.17 0.68 16.78
C ARG A 239 -11.86 0.81 16.02
N ILE A 240 -11.96 1.02 14.71
CA ILE A 240 -10.82 1.38 13.87
C ILE A 240 -10.85 2.89 13.67
N VAL A 241 -9.72 3.55 13.98
CA VAL A 241 -9.52 4.99 13.83
C VAL A 241 -8.21 5.28 13.10
N GLY A 242 -8.11 6.45 12.50
CA GLY A 242 -6.92 6.93 11.82
C GLY A 242 -5.89 7.57 12.75
N ASP A 243 -4.85 8.09 12.13
CA ASP A 243 -3.80 8.88 12.79
C ASP A 243 -4.22 10.37 12.91
N VAL A 244 -5.28 10.79 12.23
CA VAL A 244 -5.82 12.14 12.29
C VAL A 244 -7.05 12.17 13.22
N ALA A 245 -7.19 13.23 14.02
CA ALA A 245 -8.39 13.54 14.78
C ALA A 245 -9.50 14.00 13.79
N PHE A 246 -10.17 13.06 13.16
CA PHE A 246 -11.07 13.27 12.02
C PHE A 246 -12.14 14.33 12.28
N GLU A 247 -12.74 14.29 13.45
CA GLU A 247 -13.81 15.25 13.82
C GLU A 247 -13.33 16.69 13.91
N GLU A 248 -12.03 16.91 14.07
CA GLU A 248 -11.39 18.24 14.12
C GLU A 248 -10.96 18.75 12.74
N ALA A 249 -11.02 17.91 11.71
CA ALA A 249 -10.48 18.20 10.38
C ALA A 249 -11.51 18.84 9.42
N GLY A 250 -12.64 19.36 9.92
CA GLY A 250 -13.74 19.89 9.11
C GLY A 250 -13.38 21.07 8.19
N HIS A 251 -12.25 21.74 8.43
CA HIS A 251 -11.72 22.85 7.62
C HIS A 251 -10.74 22.39 6.53
N ALA A 252 -10.40 21.12 6.48
CA ALA A 252 -9.62 20.54 5.38
C ALA A 252 -10.40 20.64 4.06
N GLY A 253 -9.69 20.82 2.95
CA GLY A 253 -10.29 20.82 1.62
C GLY A 253 -10.86 19.45 1.24
N ALA A 254 -10.19 18.38 1.67
CA ALA A 254 -10.67 17.00 1.59
C ALA A 254 -9.86 16.12 2.57
N ILE A 255 -10.47 15.00 3.00
CA ILE A 255 -9.83 14.03 3.89
C ILE A 255 -10.33 12.62 3.60
N THR A 256 -9.45 11.62 3.71
CA THR A 256 -9.84 10.20 3.69
C THR A 256 -10.40 9.78 5.05
N PRO A 257 -11.53 9.07 5.10
CA PRO A 257 -12.06 8.50 6.35
C PRO A 257 -11.27 7.24 6.75
N VAL A 258 -11.30 6.90 8.03
CA VAL A 258 -10.80 5.62 8.54
C VAL A 258 -11.88 4.97 9.41
N PRO A 259 -12.41 3.81 9.00
CA PRO A 259 -12.11 3.01 7.80
C PRO A 259 -12.75 3.58 6.52
N GLY A 260 -12.32 3.06 5.35
CA GLY A 260 -12.95 3.37 4.06
C GLY A 260 -12.16 4.31 3.14
N GLY A 261 -11.05 4.87 3.62
CA GLY A 261 -10.11 5.66 2.82
C GLY A 261 -9.04 4.80 2.16
N VAL A 262 -7.80 4.86 2.69
CA VAL A 262 -6.61 4.23 2.08
C VAL A 262 -6.64 2.70 2.12
N GLY A 263 -7.19 2.08 3.17
CA GLY A 263 -7.16 0.63 3.34
C GLY A 263 -7.67 -0.18 2.14
N PRO A 264 -8.86 0.10 1.58
CA PRO A 264 -9.36 -0.58 0.37
C PRO A 264 -8.43 -0.47 -0.83
N MET A 265 -7.77 0.68 -1.00
CA MET A 265 -6.83 0.93 -2.10
C MET A 265 -5.60 0.00 -2.06
N THR A 266 -5.14 -0.37 -0.87
CA THR A 266 -3.96 -1.24 -0.73
C THR A 266 -4.16 -2.59 -1.46
N ILE A 267 -5.35 -3.18 -1.37
CA ILE A 267 -5.64 -4.46 -2.05
C ILE A 267 -5.80 -4.24 -3.56
N ALA A 268 -6.49 -3.18 -3.97
CA ALA A 268 -6.65 -2.87 -5.39
C ALA A 268 -5.29 -2.61 -6.07
N CYS A 269 -4.40 -1.86 -5.41
CA CYS A 269 -3.04 -1.62 -5.90
C CYS A 269 -2.17 -2.90 -5.92
N LEU A 270 -2.35 -3.81 -4.97
CA LEU A 270 -1.68 -5.12 -4.99
C LEU A 270 -2.05 -5.92 -6.24
N LEU A 271 -3.34 -5.95 -6.61
CA LEU A 271 -3.80 -6.63 -7.81
C LEU A 271 -3.30 -5.91 -9.07
N SER A 272 -3.29 -4.58 -9.08
CA SER A 272 -2.71 -3.77 -10.17
C SER A 272 -1.23 -4.07 -10.36
N ASN A 273 -0.44 -4.11 -9.29
CA ASN A 273 0.97 -4.51 -9.34
C ASN A 273 1.15 -5.94 -9.87
N THR A 274 0.25 -6.87 -9.49
CA THR A 274 0.29 -8.25 -9.98
C THR A 274 0.05 -8.32 -11.50
N VAL A 275 -0.86 -7.51 -12.04
CA VAL A 275 -1.06 -7.38 -13.49
C VAL A 275 0.17 -6.78 -14.16
N THR A 276 0.75 -5.74 -13.56
CA THR A 276 1.97 -5.10 -14.06
C THR A 276 3.14 -6.10 -14.11
N ALA A 277 3.34 -6.86 -13.04
CA ALA A 277 4.37 -7.91 -12.97
C ALA A 277 4.13 -9.00 -14.02
N PHE A 278 2.88 -9.45 -14.19
CA PHE A 278 2.50 -10.41 -15.23
C PHE A 278 2.86 -9.90 -16.62
N CYS A 279 2.50 -8.66 -16.94
CA CYS A 279 2.80 -8.06 -18.25
C CYS A 279 4.31 -7.99 -18.49
N ARG A 280 5.09 -7.53 -17.50
CA ARG A 280 6.56 -7.45 -17.61
C ARG A 280 7.21 -8.82 -17.81
N LEU A 281 6.81 -9.81 -17.02
CA LEU A 281 7.36 -11.18 -17.08
C LEU A 281 6.99 -11.95 -18.34
N ASN A 282 6.00 -11.51 -19.12
CA ASN A 282 5.58 -12.12 -20.38
C ASN A 282 5.82 -11.19 -21.59
N ASP A 283 6.60 -10.11 -21.44
CA ASP A 283 6.90 -9.13 -22.51
C ASP A 283 5.64 -8.56 -23.19
N ILE A 284 4.56 -8.40 -22.41
CA ILE A 284 3.30 -7.82 -22.87
C ILE A 284 3.31 -6.33 -22.60
N SER A 285 3.09 -5.52 -23.64
CA SER A 285 2.92 -4.07 -23.47
C SER A 285 1.76 -3.82 -22.51
N ALA A 286 2.02 -3.06 -21.44
CA ALA A 286 0.95 -2.58 -20.56
C ALA A 286 0.22 -1.45 -21.28
N ALA A 287 -0.76 -1.81 -22.12
CA ALA A 287 -1.67 -0.85 -22.71
C ALA A 287 -2.61 -0.27 -21.63
#